data_f2f6a24112d1bfb55433feb2a6c296e3
#
_entry.id   f2f6a24112d1bfb55433feb2a6c296e3
#
_cell.length_a   1.000
_cell.length_b   1.000
_cell.length_c   1.000
_cell.angle_alpha   90.00
_cell.angle_beta   90.00
_cell.angle_gamma   90.00
#
_symmetry.space_group_name_H-M   'P 1'
#
loop_
_entity.id
_entity.type
_entity.pdbx_description
1 polymer ?
#
loop_
_entity_poly.entity_id
_entity_poly.type
_entity_poly.pdbx_seq_one_letter_code
_entity_poly.pdbx_strand_id
1 'polypeptide(L)'
;MNAQLTAEVLPGEVRQTVFAMGSKQAPGSDGFTGKFFKAFWDIVGTSVVEAVISFFTSSRMLRSFNHTWLTLIPKVDSVETIRQLRPVSLCQFVYKVITKIMAERLASMLQQIVSEGHNGFIRDRQIIDNILIGHELMHYLKIKTQGKKVYMALKVDMEKAYDRVEWPFLLAVLDKMGFNVVWQGWIHECLWSSSFSILMNGTPSGYFTASRGLRQGDPLSPLLFVLCTEGFAALLRQAITEKQLEGVKVAPRAPRISHLFFADDSYLFLRGSLQECENLIEVLNEYEELSGQRVNLEKSAVCFSKNISTPDQEFLATILGVGVVGVHDKYLGLPTLVARSKTATFRYLEEKLLERLQGWKQRTLSWAAKETLIKSIALALPLHVMSCFRLPLALCRLLDKHVAHFLWGAEDGNPKIRWVSWRNMCSSKHDGGWDFASSNISIKLFWLRLAGVSLMNHHSYCSGV
;
A
#
# COMPACT_ATOMS: atom_id res chain seq x y z
N MET A 1 -15.58 -1.97 21.70
CA MET A 1 -15.20 -1.05 20.60
C MET A 1 -15.34 0.41 21.03
N ASN A 2 -16.53 0.97 21.14
CA ASN A 2 -16.71 2.42 21.34
C ASN A 2 -16.06 2.96 22.62
N ALA A 3 -16.13 2.26 23.76
CA ALA A 3 -15.48 2.69 25.00
C ALA A 3 -13.95 2.87 24.87
N GLN A 4 -13.29 2.05 24.02
CA GLN A 4 -11.85 2.19 23.78
C GLN A 4 -11.54 3.35 22.83
N LEU A 5 -12.37 3.56 21.80
CA LEU A 5 -12.21 4.64 20.85
C LEU A 5 -12.36 6.02 21.50
N THR A 6 -13.36 6.16 22.39
CA THR A 6 -13.69 7.43 23.06
C THR A 6 -13.14 7.53 24.48
N ALA A 7 -12.21 6.63 24.87
CA ALA A 7 -11.54 6.72 26.15
C ALA A 7 -10.84 8.08 26.34
N GLU A 8 -10.75 8.56 27.57
CA GLU A 8 -10.03 9.78 27.90
C GLU A 8 -8.58 9.71 27.39
N VAL A 9 -8.11 10.79 26.81
CA VAL A 9 -6.72 10.91 26.33
C VAL A 9 -5.86 11.45 27.46
N LEU A 10 -4.92 10.65 27.89
CA LEU A 10 -4.02 10.98 28.99
C LEU A 10 -2.72 11.66 28.49
N PRO A 11 -2.07 12.52 29.31
CA PRO A 11 -0.79 13.14 28.95
C PRO A 11 0.30 12.15 28.53
N GLY A 12 0.30 10.96 29.16
CA GLY A 12 1.22 9.87 28.81
C GLY A 12 1.02 9.34 27.38
N GLU A 13 -0.22 9.19 26.92
CA GLU A 13 -0.56 8.74 25.56
C GLU A 13 -0.10 9.78 24.52
N VAL A 14 -0.32 11.09 24.80
CA VAL A 14 0.16 12.17 23.92
C VAL A 14 1.68 12.12 23.80
N ARG A 15 2.40 12.02 24.93
CA ARG A 15 3.86 11.93 24.93
C ARG A 15 4.35 10.70 24.16
N GLN A 16 3.78 9.54 24.42
CA GLN A 16 4.13 8.30 23.72
C GLN A 16 3.94 8.44 22.21
N THR A 17 2.82 9.02 21.78
CA THR A 17 2.53 9.27 20.36
C THR A 17 3.55 10.20 19.73
N VAL A 18 3.88 11.33 20.37
CA VAL A 18 4.91 12.26 19.87
C VAL A 18 6.25 11.56 19.70
N PHE A 19 6.68 10.75 20.67
CA PHE A 19 7.97 10.07 20.60
C PHE A 19 7.97 8.88 19.60
N ALA A 20 6.82 8.28 19.31
CA ALA A 20 6.68 7.25 18.27
C ALA A 20 6.68 7.81 16.84
N MET A 21 6.28 9.07 16.63
CA MET A 21 6.26 9.70 15.31
C MET A 21 7.65 9.88 14.72
N GLY A 22 7.75 9.86 13.38
CA GLY A 22 9.01 10.06 12.65
C GLY A 22 9.62 11.44 12.87
N SER A 23 10.89 11.50 13.27
CA SER A 23 11.60 12.76 13.57
C SER A 23 11.92 13.60 12.33
N LYS A 24 12.05 12.98 11.15
CA LYS A 24 12.48 13.63 9.90
C LYS A 24 11.34 13.86 8.90
N GLN A 25 10.08 13.70 9.32
CA GLN A 25 8.94 13.98 8.45
C GLN A 25 8.87 15.47 8.13
N ALA A 26 8.40 15.80 6.91
CA ALA A 26 8.21 17.18 6.49
C ALA A 26 7.28 17.93 7.45
N PRO A 27 7.63 19.17 7.82
CA PRO A 27 6.81 20.01 8.68
C PRO A 27 5.52 20.47 7.96
N GLY A 28 4.55 20.90 8.73
CA GLY A 28 3.39 21.65 8.24
C GLY A 28 3.67 23.14 8.09
N SER A 29 2.60 23.94 8.11
CA SER A 29 2.66 25.40 8.03
C SER A 29 3.36 26.06 9.23
N ASP A 30 3.51 25.35 10.35
CA ASP A 30 4.23 25.76 11.54
C ASP A 30 5.76 25.69 11.38
N GLY A 31 6.27 25.00 10.36
CA GLY A 31 7.71 24.84 10.08
C GLY A 31 8.42 23.89 11.03
N PHE A 32 7.75 23.30 12.02
CA PHE A 32 8.37 22.45 13.04
C PHE A 32 8.26 20.96 12.68
N THR A 33 9.40 20.26 12.75
CA THR A 33 9.46 18.81 12.55
C THR A 33 9.25 18.04 13.85
N GLY A 34 8.96 16.75 13.79
CA GLY A 34 8.92 15.88 14.96
C GLY A 34 10.22 15.89 15.78
N LYS A 35 11.38 16.19 15.15
CA LYS A 35 12.65 16.33 15.86
C LYS A 35 12.63 17.50 16.85
N PHE A 36 12.04 18.64 16.45
CA PHE A 36 11.91 19.81 17.32
C PHE A 36 11.11 19.47 18.58
N PHE A 37 9.89 18.92 18.42
CA PHE A 37 9.03 18.60 19.55
C PHE A 37 9.65 17.59 20.52
N LYS A 38 10.42 16.62 20.01
CA LYS A 38 11.12 15.64 20.83
C LYS A 38 12.30 16.26 21.58
N ALA A 39 13.09 17.11 20.91
CA ALA A 39 14.28 17.73 21.51
C ALA A 39 13.92 18.77 22.58
N PHE A 40 12.80 19.47 22.40
CA PHE A 40 12.36 20.54 23.31
C PHE A 40 11.10 20.15 24.11
N TRP A 41 10.89 18.84 24.32
CA TRP A 41 9.68 18.35 25.00
C TRP A 41 9.48 18.94 26.38
N ASP A 42 10.55 19.15 27.15
CA ASP A 42 10.49 19.73 28.51
C ASP A 42 9.99 21.17 28.50
N ILE A 43 10.08 21.86 27.36
CA ILE A 43 9.62 23.26 27.21
C ILE A 43 8.20 23.29 26.62
N VAL A 44 7.97 22.57 25.50
CA VAL A 44 6.72 22.68 24.73
C VAL A 44 5.71 21.59 25.06
N GLY A 45 6.10 20.55 25.79
CA GLY A 45 5.30 19.35 26.01
C GLY A 45 3.97 19.63 26.69
N THR A 46 3.94 20.49 27.73
CA THR A 46 2.72 20.86 28.43
C THR A 46 1.71 21.50 27.47
N SER A 47 2.13 22.48 26.68
CA SER A 47 1.25 23.15 25.70
C SER A 47 0.74 22.21 24.61
N VAL A 48 1.57 21.26 24.15
CA VAL A 48 1.13 20.25 23.19
C VAL A 48 0.08 19.31 23.80
N VAL A 49 0.30 18.87 25.03
CA VAL A 49 -0.65 18.02 25.77
C VAL A 49 -1.99 18.73 25.97
N GLU A 50 -1.97 19.97 26.43
CA GLU A 50 -3.16 20.79 26.65
C GLU A 50 -3.94 20.99 25.33
N ALA A 51 -3.27 21.33 24.23
CA ALA A 51 -3.89 21.51 22.93
C ALA A 51 -4.56 20.21 22.41
N VAL A 52 -3.88 19.08 22.58
CA VAL A 52 -4.41 17.75 22.16
C VAL A 52 -5.61 17.35 23.05
N ILE A 53 -5.50 17.44 24.35
CA ILE A 53 -6.58 17.09 25.30
C ILE A 53 -7.79 18.00 25.09
N SER A 54 -7.57 19.30 24.88
CA SER A 54 -8.63 20.27 24.58
C SER A 54 -9.46 19.87 23.38
N PHE A 55 -8.83 19.35 22.30
CA PHE A 55 -9.56 18.81 21.13
C PHE A 55 -10.46 17.64 21.53
N PHE A 56 -9.94 16.63 22.23
CA PHE A 56 -10.71 15.42 22.58
C PHE A 56 -11.84 15.71 23.57
N THR A 57 -11.68 16.74 24.42
CA THR A 57 -12.71 17.14 25.38
C THR A 57 -13.79 18.02 24.75
N SER A 58 -13.40 18.99 23.91
CA SER A 58 -14.34 19.97 23.33
C SER A 58 -14.91 19.55 21.98
N SER A 59 -14.31 18.57 21.31
CA SER A 59 -14.56 18.21 19.92
C SER A 59 -14.39 19.42 18.96
N ARG A 60 -13.54 20.35 19.31
CA ARG A 60 -13.24 21.56 18.52
C ARG A 60 -11.76 21.72 18.29
N MET A 61 -11.40 22.12 17.08
CA MET A 61 -10.02 22.35 16.67
C MET A 61 -9.81 23.82 16.26
N LEU A 62 -8.69 24.39 16.67
CA LEU A 62 -8.29 25.69 16.15
C LEU A 62 -8.04 25.57 14.64
N ARG A 63 -8.65 26.46 13.86
CA ARG A 63 -8.51 26.46 12.40
C ARG A 63 -7.06 26.53 11.93
N SER A 64 -6.21 27.23 12.68
CA SER A 64 -4.78 27.31 12.41
C SER A 64 -4.10 25.92 12.47
N PHE A 65 -4.49 25.04 13.40
CA PHE A 65 -3.93 23.68 13.49
C PHE A 65 -4.36 22.78 12.34
N ASN A 66 -5.52 23.05 11.73
CA ASN A 66 -6.05 22.28 10.61
C ASN A 66 -5.79 22.93 9.25
N HIS A 67 -4.96 23.99 9.20
CA HIS A 67 -4.48 24.55 7.94
C HIS A 67 -3.33 23.69 7.39
N THR A 68 -3.43 23.29 6.12
CA THR A 68 -2.53 22.30 5.50
C THR A 68 -1.92 22.88 4.23
N TRP A 69 -0.61 22.77 4.07
CA TRP A 69 0.04 23.04 2.80
C TRP A 69 0.00 21.81 1.90
N LEU A 70 -0.40 22.02 0.64
CA LEU A 70 -0.37 21.00 -0.39
C LEU A 70 0.89 21.16 -1.23
N THR A 71 1.75 20.15 -1.25
CA THR A 71 2.86 20.05 -2.19
C THR A 71 2.49 19.10 -3.33
N LEU A 72 2.87 19.46 -4.55
CA LEU A 72 2.56 18.70 -5.75
C LEU A 72 3.80 17.90 -6.17
N ILE A 73 3.71 16.57 -6.10
CA ILE A 73 4.81 15.67 -6.45
C ILE A 73 4.53 15.01 -7.81
N PRO A 74 5.50 15.05 -8.77
CA PRO A 74 5.39 14.38 -10.04
C PRO A 74 5.15 12.87 -9.90
N LYS A 75 4.21 12.32 -10.69
CA LYS A 75 4.00 10.87 -10.87
C LYS A 75 4.81 10.29 -12.01
N VAL A 76 5.26 11.16 -12.92
CA VAL A 76 6.02 10.85 -14.13
C VAL A 76 7.22 11.79 -14.24
N ASP A 77 8.23 11.41 -14.99
CA ASP A 77 9.48 12.20 -15.11
C ASP A 77 9.26 13.53 -15.82
N SER A 78 8.37 13.59 -16.83
CA SER A 78 7.97 14.82 -17.53
C SER A 78 6.49 15.09 -17.30
N VAL A 79 6.18 16.15 -16.57
CA VAL A 79 4.82 16.55 -16.22
C VAL A 79 4.28 17.53 -17.25
N GLU A 80 3.21 17.15 -17.94
CA GLU A 80 2.51 17.99 -18.92
C GLU A 80 1.17 18.51 -18.38
N THR A 81 0.56 17.79 -17.45
CA THR A 81 -0.75 18.15 -16.90
C THR A 81 -0.79 18.03 -15.39
N ILE A 82 -1.66 18.81 -14.74
CA ILE A 82 -1.89 18.75 -13.27
C ILE A 82 -2.36 17.35 -12.81
N ARG A 83 -3.00 16.59 -13.68
CA ARG A 83 -3.43 15.20 -13.36
C ARG A 83 -2.27 14.25 -13.10
N GLN A 84 -1.09 14.57 -13.62
CA GLN A 84 0.15 13.82 -13.42
C GLN A 84 0.88 14.18 -12.12
N LEU A 85 0.33 15.10 -11.33
CA LEU A 85 0.83 15.46 -10.01
C LEU A 85 0.04 14.72 -8.93
N ARG A 86 0.73 14.41 -7.82
CA ARG A 86 0.13 13.87 -6.59
C ARG A 86 0.15 14.95 -5.53
N PRO A 87 -1.01 15.40 -5.01
CA PRO A 87 -1.03 16.32 -3.89
C PRO A 87 -0.66 15.58 -2.61
N VAL A 88 0.34 16.07 -1.89
CA VAL A 88 0.73 15.56 -0.57
C VAL A 88 0.47 16.65 0.45
N SER A 89 -0.23 16.29 1.52
CA SER A 89 -0.66 17.20 2.58
C SER A 89 0.43 17.32 3.65
N LEU A 90 0.94 18.53 3.84
CA LEU A 90 1.87 18.90 4.89
C LEU A 90 1.08 19.43 6.08
N CYS A 91 0.51 18.53 6.89
CA CYS A 91 -0.26 18.87 8.06
C CYS A 91 0.65 19.32 9.22
N GLN A 92 0.15 20.21 10.09
CA GLN A 92 0.83 20.63 11.29
C GLN A 92 1.09 19.45 12.26
N PHE A 93 2.12 19.61 13.08
CA PHE A 93 2.54 18.51 13.96
C PHE A 93 1.47 18.17 15.01
N VAL A 94 0.88 19.17 15.66
CA VAL A 94 -0.18 18.95 16.67
C VAL A 94 -1.38 18.23 16.07
N TYR A 95 -1.83 18.62 14.87
CA TYR A 95 -2.86 17.93 14.13
C TYR A 95 -2.50 16.45 13.90
N LYS A 96 -1.27 16.20 13.44
CA LYS A 96 -0.78 14.81 13.22
C LYS A 96 -0.77 13.99 14.51
N VAL A 97 -0.51 14.60 15.68
CA VAL A 97 -0.57 13.91 16.98
C VAL A 97 -2.01 13.49 17.28
N ILE A 98 -2.98 14.38 17.11
CA ILE A 98 -4.41 14.10 17.31
C ILE A 98 -4.84 12.93 16.40
N THR A 99 -4.62 13.04 15.10
CA THR A 99 -5.04 12.02 14.14
C THR A 99 -4.25 10.73 14.28
N LYS A 100 -3.02 10.76 14.80
CA LYS A 100 -2.24 9.56 15.10
C LYS A 100 -2.80 8.79 16.30
N ILE A 101 -3.23 9.48 17.38
CA ILE A 101 -3.93 8.86 18.51
C ILE A 101 -5.21 8.18 18.01
N MET A 102 -6.03 8.90 17.23
CA MET A 102 -7.24 8.33 16.64
C MET A 102 -6.93 7.12 15.75
N ALA A 103 -5.91 7.23 14.91
CA ALA A 103 -5.51 6.14 14.01
C ALA A 103 -5.04 4.90 14.79
N GLU A 104 -4.29 5.04 15.87
CA GLU A 104 -3.82 3.91 16.68
C GLU A 104 -4.97 3.19 17.40
N ARG A 105 -5.92 3.96 17.93
CA ARG A 105 -7.14 3.41 18.53
C ARG A 105 -8.00 2.68 17.49
N LEU A 106 -8.24 3.29 16.32
CA LEU A 106 -9.01 2.68 15.24
C LEU A 106 -8.33 1.43 14.69
N ALA A 107 -7.02 1.46 14.45
CA ALA A 107 -6.26 0.34 13.90
C ALA A 107 -6.39 -0.95 14.73
N SER A 108 -6.57 -0.84 16.06
CA SER A 108 -6.78 -1.99 16.93
C SER A 108 -8.14 -2.69 16.71
N MET A 109 -9.11 -1.99 16.11
CA MET A 109 -10.47 -2.49 15.88
C MET A 109 -10.71 -2.98 14.45
N LEU A 110 -9.93 -2.48 13.47
CA LEU A 110 -10.18 -2.76 12.04
C LEU A 110 -10.20 -4.25 11.72
N GLN A 111 -9.39 -5.06 12.38
CA GLN A 111 -9.36 -6.50 12.14
C GLN A 111 -10.71 -7.18 12.37
N GLN A 112 -11.52 -6.66 13.29
CA GLN A 112 -12.82 -7.21 13.67
C GLN A 112 -13.99 -6.69 12.81
N ILE A 113 -13.85 -5.48 12.26
CA ILE A 113 -14.95 -4.77 11.59
C ILE A 113 -14.80 -4.72 10.07
N VAL A 114 -13.63 -5.04 9.53
CA VAL A 114 -13.36 -5.03 8.09
C VAL A 114 -13.36 -6.45 7.55
N SER A 115 -13.99 -6.66 6.38
CA SER A 115 -14.11 -7.95 5.71
C SER A 115 -12.74 -8.61 5.43
N GLU A 116 -12.71 -9.94 5.35
CA GLU A 116 -11.49 -10.73 5.13
C GLU A 116 -10.83 -10.45 3.77
N GLY A 117 -11.59 -10.02 2.79
CA GLY A 117 -11.09 -9.68 1.45
C GLY A 117 -10.28 -8.39 1.38
N HIS A 118 -10.23 -7.58 2.45
CA HIS A 118 -9.52 -6.31 2.50
C HIS A 118 -8.31 -6.39 3.44
N ASN A 119 -7.08 -6.32 2.92
CA ASN A 119 -5.85 -6.47 3.69
C ASN A 119 -5.01 -5.19 3.81
N GLY A 120 -5.35 -4.11 3.10
CA GLY A 120 -4.63 -2.84 3.16
C GLY A 120 -4.79 -2.12 4.50
N PHE A 121 -3.69 -1.66 5.11
CA PHE A 121 -3.63 -0.85 6.35
C PHE A 121 -4.24 -1.51 7.61
N ILE A 122 -4.51 -2.81 7.60
CA ILE A 122 -5.05 -3.55 8.74
C ILE A 122 -3.92 -4.29 9.44
N ARG A 123 -3.81 -4.14 10.77
CA ARG A 123 -2.79 -4.84 11.56
C ARG A 123 -2.94 -6.35 11.38
N ASP A 124 -1.82 -7.07 11.38
CA ASP A 124 -1.70 -8.52 11.27
C ASP A 124 -2.20 -9.13 9.95
N ARG A 125 -2.77 -8.33 9.02
CA ARG A 125 -3.04 -8.75 7.65
C ARG A 125 -1.87 -8.40 6.74
N GLN A 126 -1.53 -9.30 5.83
CA GLN A 126 -0.35 -9.15 4.99
C GLN A 126 -0.74 -8.97 3.52
N ILE A 127 -0.03 -8.10 2.82
CA ILE A 127 -0.15 -7.93 1.35
C ILE A 127 0.06 -9.26 0.61
N ILE A 128 0.86 -10.15 1.20
CA ILE A 128 1.17 -11.48 0.66
C ILE A 128 -0.09 -12.33 0.50
N ASP A 129 -1.02 -12.25 1.43
CA ASP A 129 -2.26 -13.04 1.40
C ASP A 129 -3.09 -12.70 0.16
N ASN A 130 -3.29 -11.41 -0.13
CA ASN A 130 -3.97 -10.97 -1.36
C ASN A 130 -3.24 -11.43 -2.63
N ILE A 131 -1.91 -11.32 -2.63
CA ILE A 131 -1.10 -11.72 -3.79
C ILE A 131 -1.23 -13.22 -4.07
N LEU A 132 -1.14 -14.05 -3.03
CA LEU A 132 -1.24 -15.51 -3.19
C LEU A 132 -2.63 -15.95 -3.60
N ILE A 133 -3.68 -15.40 -2.97
CA ILE A 133 -5.08 -15.68 -3.35
C ILE A 133 -5.34 -15.21 -4.79
N GLY A 134 -4.93 -13.99 -5.13
CA GLY A 134 -5.07 -13.46 -6.49
C GLY A 134 -4.33 -14.30 -7.52
N HIS A 135 -3.12 -14.76 -7.22
CA HIS A 135 -2.33 -15.64 -8.07
C HIS A 135 -3.03 -17.00 -8.29
N GLU A 136 -3.58 -17.60 -7.24
CA GLU A 136 -4.32 -18.87 -7.33
C GLU A 136 -5.58 -18.72 -8.18
N LEU A 137 -6.36 -17.67 -7.99
CA LEU A 137 -7.55 -17.37 -8.78
C LEU A 137 -7.20 -17.14 -10.27
N MET A 138 -6.17 -16.34 -10.55
CA MET A 138 -5.70 -16.11 -11.91
C MET A 138 -5.17 -17.38 -12.57
N HIS A 139 -4.47 -18.22 -11.83
CA HIS A 139 -4.03 -19.54 -12.30
C HIS A 139 -5.24 -20.41 -12.63
N TYR A 140 -6.25 -20.45 -11.77
CA TYR A 140 -7.50 -21.19 -12.02
C TYR A 140 -8.20 -20.71 -13.30
N LEU A 141 -8.35 -19.39 -13.51
CA LEU A 141 -8.93 -18.85 -14.74
C LEU A 141 -8.14 -19.31 -15.99
N LYS A 142 -6.80 -19.29 -15.91
CA LYS A 142 -5.91 -19.69 -17.00
C LYS A 142 -6.02 -21.16 -17.38
N ILE A 143 -6.22 -22.06 -16.42
CA ILE A 143 -6.29 -23.51 -16.68
C ILE A 143 -7.70 -23.99 -17.00
N LYS A 144 -8.73 -23.19 -16.72
CA LYS A 144 -10.11 -23.56 -16.96
C LYS A 144 -10.46 -23.44 -18.44
N THR A 145 -10.41 -24.60 -19.14
CA THR A 145 -10.69 -24.70 -20.59
C THR A 145 -12.04 -25.35 -20.91
N GLN A 146 -12.72 -25.92 -19.92
CA GLN A 146 -13.96 -26.69 -20.11
C GLN A 146 -15.04 -26.27 -19.14
N GLY A 147 -16.30 -26.66 -19.47
CA GLY A 147 -17.48 -26.39 -18.66
C GLY A 147 -18.25 -25.13 -19.07
N LYS A 148 -19.55 -25.10 -18.72
CA LYS A 148 -20.48 -24.03 -19.12
C LYS A 148 -20.30 -22.74 -18.34
N LYS A 149 -19.70 -22.79 -17.13
CA LYS A 149 -19.49 -21.59 -16.30
C LYS A 149 -18.18 -20.92 -16.74
N VAL A 150 -18.31 -19.70 -17.22
CA VAL A 150 -17.20 -18.78 -17.48
C VAL A 150 -16.97 -17.93 -16.23
N TYR A 151 -15.74 -17.60 -15.95
CA TYR A 151 -15.37 -16.66 -14.87
C TYR A 151 -14.54 -15.50 -15.42
N MET A 152 -14.63 -14.38 -14.76
CA MET A 152 -13.88 -13.18 -15.06
C MET A 152 -13.12 -12.66 -13.83
N ALA A 153 -12.03 -11.98 -14.08
CA ALA A 153 -11.29 -11.20 -13.09
C ALA A 153 -11.17 -9.78 -13.62
N LEU A 154 -11.83 -8.85 -12.93
CA LEU A 154 -11.84 -7.42 -13.26
C LEU A 154 -10.95 -6.67 -12.27
N LYS A 155 -9.88 -6.06 -12.78
CA LYS A 155 -9.09 -5.11 -12.02
C LYS A 155 -9.71 -3.73 -12.16
N VAL A 156 -10.17 -3.17 -11.05
CA VAL A 156 -10.81 -1.84 -11.00
C VAL A 156 -9.79 -0.84 -10.46
N ASP A 157 -9.55 0.24 -11.22
CA ASP A 157 -8.77 1.40 -10.80
C ASP A 157 -9.72 2.54 -10.43
N MET A 158 -9.55 3.16 -9.27
CA MET A 158 -10.38 4.28 -8.83
C MET A 158 -9.70 5.61 -9.15
N GLU A 159 -10.44 6.52 -9.81
CA GLU A 159 -9.93 7.84 -10.18
C GLU A 159 -9.76 8.71 -8.93
N LYS A 160 -8.52 9.07 -8.58
CA LYS A 160 -8.21 9.95 -7.43
C LYS A 160 -8.93 9.52 -6.15
N ALA A 161 -8.83 8.24 -5.80
CA ALA A 161 -9.61 7.59 -4.76
C ALA A 161 -9.69 8.37 -3.44
N TYR A 162 -8.57 8.88 -2.93
CA TYR A 162 -8.55 9.70 -1.70
C TYR A 162 -9.25 11.06 -1.85
N ASP A 163 -9.11 11.71 -3.01
CA ASP A 163 -9.59 13.08 -3.22
C ASP A 163 -11.11 13.13 -3.43
N ARG A 164 -11.74 11.99 -3.72
CA ARG A 164 -13.17 11.91 -4.11
C ARG A 164 -14.10 11.42 -3.02
N VAL A 165 -13.60 10.93 -1.90
CA VAL A 165 -14.42 10.43 -0.79
C VAL A 165 -15.40 11.50 -0.32
N GLU A 166 -16.70 11.25 -0.46
CA GLU A 166 -17.75 12.14 0.09
C GLU A 166 -17.82 11.98 1.61
N TRP A 167 -17.73 13.07 2.34
CA TRP A 167 -17.74 13.06 3.80
C TRP A 167 -19.07 12.58 4.40
N PRO A 168 -20.25 12.96 3.83
CA PRO A 168 -21.52 12.42 4.30
C PRO A 168 -21.60 10.90 4.18
N PHE A 169 -21.07 10.32 3.09
CA PHE A 169 -21.00 8.87 2.91
C PHE A 169 -20.12 8.22 3.99
N LEU A 170 -18.93 8.77 4.25
CA LEU A 170 -18.06 8.26 5.30
C LEU A 170 -18.76 8.25 6.66
N LEU A 171 -19.45 9.35 7.03
CA LEU A 171 -20.18 9.42 8.28
C LEU A 171 -21.36 8.43 8.33
N ALA A 172 -22.07 8.25 7.22
CA ALA A 172 -23.14 7.24 7.13
C ALA A 172 -22.60 5.82 7.30
N VAL A 173 -21.44 5.49 6.72
CA VAL A 173 -20.76 4.20 6.93
C VAL A 173 -20.39 4.02 8.40
N LEU A 174 -19.78 5.03 9.04
CA LEU A 174 -19.43 4.98 10.46
C LEU A 174 -20.67 4.77 11.35
N ASP A 175 -21.77 5.46 11.06
CA ASP A 175 -23.05 5.31 11.78
C ASP A 175 -23.60 3.89 11.63
N LYS A 176 -23.66 3.36 10.41
CA LYS A 176 -24.12 1.98 10.13
C LYS A 176 -23.23 0.91 10.75
N MET A 177 -21.93 1.17 10.88
CA MET A 177 -21.00 0.29 11.60
C MET A 177 -21.09 0.44 13.13
N GLY A 178 -21.93 1.33 13.64
CA GLY A 178 -22.20 1.52 15.07
C GLY A 178 -21.11 2.29 15.83
N PHE A 179 -20.36 3.17 15.15
CA PHE A 179 -19.42 4.06 15.82
C PHE A 179 -20.13 5.11 16.68
N ASN A 180 -19.57 5.40 17.86
CA ASN A 180 -20.11 6.38 18.79
C ASN A 180 -20.16 7.79 18.17
N VAL A 181 -21.19 8.57 18.49
CA VAL A 181 -21.40 9.94 18.01
C VAL A 181 -20.23 10.88 18.33
N VAL A 182 -19.58 10.70 19.49
CA VAL A 182 -18.40 11.49 19.88
C VAL A 182 -17.24 11.23 18.94
N TRP A 183 -17.00 9.95 18.61
CA TRP A 183 -15.97 9.56 17.64
C TRP A 183 -16.23 10.14 16.25
N GLN A 184 -17.47 10.05 15.80
CA GLN A 184 -17.90 10.65 14.52
C GLN A 184 -17.72 12.17 14.55
N GLY A 185 -18.01 12.83 15.68
CA GLY A 185 -17.78 14.26 15.88
C GLY A 185 -16.32 14.67 15.75
N TRP A 186 -15.38 13.88 16.27
CA TRP A 186 -13.95 14.14 16.10
C TRP A 186 -13.51 14.03 14.64
N ILE A 187 -14.00 12.99 13.91
CA ILE A 187 -13.74 12.84 12.49
C ILE A 187 -14.35 13.99 11.69
N HIS A 188 -15.59 14.37 12.00
CA HIS A 188 -16.26 15.51 11.39
C HIS A 188 -15.40 16.76 11.55
N GLU A 189 -15.00 17.11 12.76
CA GLU A 189 -14.18 18.29 13.01
C GLU A 189 -12.86 18.25 12.24
N CYS A 190 -12.16 17.12 12.20
CA CYS A 190 -10.93 16.95 11.43
C CYS A 190 -11.10 17.20 9.93
N LEU A 191 -12.26 16.88 9.36
CA LEU A 191 -12.55 17.04 7.93
C LEU A 191 -13.09 18.43 7.61
N TRP A 192 -14.17 18.86 8.27
CA TRP A 192 -14.88 20.10 7.91
C TRP A 192 -14.15 21.39 8.31
N SER A 193 -13.32 21.38 9.34
CA SER A 193 -12.52 22.55 9.72
C SER A 193 -11.23 22.71 8.89
N SER A 194 -10.98 21.81 7.92
CA SER A 194 -9.77 21.80 7.12
C SER A 194 -9.70 22.96 6.12
N SER A 195 -8.51 23.53 5.98
CA SER A 195 -8.20 24.54 4.97
C SER A 195 -6.83 24.30 4.34
N PHE A 196 -6.64 24.80 3.15
CA PHE A 196 -5.49 24.46 2.31
C PHE A 196 -4.88 25.67 1.64
N SER A 197 -3.55 25.64 1.46
CA SER A 197 -2.81 26.49 0.53
C SER A 197 -1.87 25.63 -0.31
N ILE A 198 -1.67 25.96 -1.57
CA ILE A 198 -0.73 25.23 -2.44
C ILE A 198 0.67 25.79 -2.26
N LEU A 199 1.63 24.92 -2.01
CA LEU A 199 3.03 25.30 -1.90
C LEU A 199 3.66 25.38 -3.29
N MET A 200 3.87 26.60 -3.79
CA MET A 200 4.48 26.87 -5.10
C MET A 200 5.88 27.46 -4.88
N ASN A 201 6.91 26.76 -5.34
CA ASN A 201 8.31 27.18 -5.19
C ASN A 201 8.70 27.59 -3.76
N GLY A 202 8.19 26.85 -2.77
CA GLY A 202 8.43 27.14 -1.35
C GLY A 202 7.54 28.20 -0.72
N THR A 203 6.65 28.84 -1.49
CA THR A 203 5.75 29.89 -0.98
C THR A 203 4.29 29.39 -0.99
N PRO A 204 3.55 29.49 0.13
CA PRO A 204 2.13 29.13 0.17
C PRO A 204 1.32 30.13 -0.65
N SER A 205 0.49 29.65 -1.56
CA SER A 205 -0.35 30.44 -2.44
C SER A 205 -1.81 30.01 -2.37
N GLY A 206 -2.72 30.95 -2.39
CA GLY A 206 -4.15 30.72 -2.30
C GLY A 206 -4.60 30.24 -0.91
N TYR A 207 -5.91 30.29 -0.69
CA TYR A 207 -6.58 29.74 0.48
C TYR A 207 -7.92 29.18 0.04
N PHE A 208 -8.16 27.90 0.36
CA PHE A 208 -9.43 27.26 0.03
C PHE A 208 -9.79 26.19 1.06
N THR A 209 -11.06 25.79 1.10
CA THR A 209 -11.55 24.70 1.94
C THR A 209 -11.99 23.57 1.03
N ALA A 210 -11.86 22.34 1.49
CA ALA A 210 -12.36 21.17 0.80
C ALA A 210 -13.85 20.94 1.17
N SER A 211 -14.61 20.32 0.28
CA SER A 211 -15.96 19.80 0.55
C SER A 211 -16.01 18.29 0.59
N ARG A 212 -14.93 17.60 0.19
CA ARG A 212 -14.77 16.16 0.15
C ARG A 212 -13.29 15.78 0.14
N GLY A 213 -13.01 14.49 0.19
CA GLY A 213 -11.68 13.93 0.09
C GLY A 213 -10.97 13.74 1.43
N LEU A 214 -9.97 12.87 1.41
CA LEU A 214 -9.11 12.53 2.54
C LEU A 214 -7.69 13.01 2.25
N ARG A 215 -7.00 13.53 3.26
CA ARG A 215 -5.65 14.06 3.10
C ARG A 215 -4.61 12.96 2.91
N GLN A 216 -3.81 13.05 1.84
CA GLN A 216 -2.66 12.19 1.62
C GLN A 216 -1.50 12.68 2.49
N GLY A 217 -1.15 11.92 3.54
CA GLY A 217 -0.13 12.29 4.53
C GLY A 217 -0.66 12.47 5.96
N ASP A 218 -1.97 12.45 6.16
CA ASP A 218 -2.60 12.38 7.47
C ASP A 218 -2.59 10.92 7.99
N PRO A 219 -2.18 10.66 9.24
CA PRO A 219 -2.17 9.31 9.82
C PRO A 219 -3.51 8.59 9.84
N LEU A 220 -4.63 9.30 9.95
CA LEU A 220 -5.97 8.73 10.04
C LEU A 220 -6.57 8.40 8.68
N SER A 221 -6.25 9.18 7.65
CA SER A 221 -6.86 9.08 6.32
C SER A 221 -6.82 7.68 5.68
N PRO A 222 -5.73 6.89 5.75
CA PRO A 222 -5.72 5.54 5.22
C PRO A 222 -6.77 4.62 5.85
N LEU A 223 -6.98 4.74 7.16
CA LEU A 223 -7.95 3.91 7.88
C LEU A 223 -9.40 4.33 7.58
N LEU A 224 -9.66 5.62 7.43
CA LEU A 224 -10.97 6.12 6.98
C LEU A 224 -11.27 5.65 5.56
N PHE A 225 -10.27 5.62 4.69
CA PHE A 225 -10.44 5.10 3.34
C PHE A 225 -10.80 3.61 3.33
N VAL A 226 -10.17 2.79 4.20
CA VAL A 226 -10.54 1.37 4.39
C VAL A 226 -12.01 1.24 4.78
N LEU A 227 -12.53 2.08 5.69
CA LEU A 227 -13.94 2.06 6.08
C LEU A 227 -14.87 2.46 4.93
N CYS A 228 -14.48 3.43 4.10
CA CYS A 228 -15.24 3.75 2.87
C CYS A 228 -15.30 2.57 1.90
N THR A 229 -14.16 1.88 1.70
CA THR A 229 -14.10 0.69 0.82
C THR A 229 -14.91 -0.48 1.39
N GLU A 230 -15.10 -0.56 2.71
CA GLU A 230 -15.99 -1.56 3.33
C GLU A 230 -17.45 -1.34 2.93
N GLY A 231 -17.87 -0.10 2.63
CA GLY A 231 -19.16 0.18 2.00
C GLY A 231 -19.30 -0.51 0.63
N PHE A 232 -18.26 -0.48 -0.20
CA PHE A 232 -18.25 -1.22 -1.47
C PHE A 232 -18.27 -2.74 -1.26
N ALA A 233 -17.51 -3.24 -0.29
CA ALA A 233 -17.57 -4.66 0.07
C ALA A 233 -18.98 -5.08 0.54
N ALA A 234 -19.69 -4.21 1.24
CA ALA A 234 -21.05 -4.47 1.69
C ALA A 234 -22.05 -4.60 0.52
N LEU A 235 -21.98 -3.70 -0.47
CA LEU A 235 -22.81 -3.76 -1.69
C LEU A 235 -22.52 -5.06 -2.48
N LEU A 236 -21.25 -5.42 -2.65
CA LEU A 236 -20.89 -6.68 -3.31
C LEU A 236 -21.42 -7.91 -2.54
N ARG A 237 -21.32 -7.93 -1.21
CA ARG A 237 -21.87 -9.02 -0.39
C ARG A 237 -23.39 -9.10 -0.48
N GLN A 238 -24.08 -7.97 -0.52
CA GLN A 238 -25.53 -7.92 -0.72
C GLN A 238 -25.91 -8.54 -2.06
N ALA A 239 -25.29 -8.10 -3.17
CA ALA A 239 -25.54 -8.63 -4.51
C ALA A 239 -25.26 -10.15 -4.61
N ILE A 240 -24.25 -10.66 -3.88
CA ILE A 240 -23.97 -12.10 -3.78
C ILE A 240 -25.06 -12.84 -2.98
N THR A 241 -25.53 -12.27 -1.88
CA THR A 241 -26.58 -12.85 -1.05
C THR A 241 -27.91 -12.94 -1.80
N GLU A 242 -28.22 -11.92 -2.60
CA GLU A 242 -29.36 -11.83 -3.49
C GLU A 242 -29.21 -12.67 -4.78
N LYS A 243 -28.06 -13.34 -4.95
CA LYS A 243 -27.71 -14.18 -6.12
C LYS A 243 -27.63 -13.40 -7.44
N GLN A 244 -27.42 -12.12 -7.38
CA GLN A 244 -27.16 -11.26 -8.54
C GLN A 244 -25.73 -11.45 -9.05
N LEU A 245 -24.78 -11.72 -8.15
CA LEU A 245 -23.37 -11.98 -8.45
C LEU A 245 -22.92 -13.34 -7.88
N GLU A 246 -22.03 -14.03 -8.58
CA GLU A 246 -21.45 -15.31 -8.14
C GLU A 246 -19.91 -15.21 -8.12
N GLY A 247 -19.30 -15.28 -6.93
CA GLY A 247 -17.85 -15.31 -6.77
C GLY A 247 -17.20 -16.60 -7.32
N VAL A 248 -15.89 -16.58 -7.53
CA VAL A 248 -15.11 -17.71 -8.02
C VAL A 248 -14.81 -18.70 -6.90
N LYS A 249 -14.91 -19.98 -7.20
CA LYS A 249 -14.58 -21.09 -6.32
C LYS A 249 -13.58 -22.01 -7.04
N VAL A 250 -12.36 -22.08 -6.55
CA VAL A 250 -11.25 -22.83 -7.20
C VAL A 250 -11.33 -24.35 -7.01
N ALA A 251 -11.94 -24.80 -5.92
CA ALA A 251 -12.11 -26.22 -5.58
C ALA A 251 -13.42 -26.46 -4.80
N PRO A 252 -13.96 -27.71 -4.76
CA PRO A 252 -15.24 -28.00 -4.09
C PRO A 252 -15.33 -27.56 -2.63
N ARG A 253 -14.22 -27.60 -1.89
CA ARG A 253 -14.16 -27.21 -0.46
C ARG A 253 -13.57 -25.83 -0.24
N ALA A 254 -13.09 -25.11 -1.29
CA ALA A 254 -12.55 -23.78 -1.16
C ALA A 254 -13.67 -22.75 -0.89
N PRO A 255 -13.37 -21.65 -0.19
CA PRO A 255 -14.31 -20.53 -0.07
C PRO A 255 -14.57 -19.89 -1.44
N ARG A 256 -15.71 -19.21 -1.57
CA ARG A 256 -15.96 -18.35 -2.72
C ARG A 256 -15.29 -17.01 -2.50
N ILE A 257 -14.50 -16.57 -3.47
CA ILE A 257 -13.87 -15.27 -3.47
C ILE A 257 -14.53 -14.42 -4.55
N SER A 258 -15.06 -13.27 -4.18
CA SER A 258 -15.68 -12.30 -5.09
C SER A 258 -14.83 -11.06 -5.29
N HIS A 259 -14.07 -10.67 -4.28
CA HIS A 259 -13.23 -9.49 -4.33
C HIS A 259 -12.01 -9.62 -3.42
N LEU A 260 -10.95 -8.89 -3.79
CA LEU A 260 -9.75 -8.66 -2.99
C LEU A 260 -9.45 -7.18 -3.03
N PHE A 261 -9.39 -6.54 -1.86
CA PHE A 261 -9.09 -5.11 -1.73
C PHE A 261 -7.77 -4.90 -1.01
N PHE A 262 -7.00 -3.95 -1.51
CA PHE A 262 -5.79 -3.47 -0.85
C PHE A 262 -5.68 -1.97 -1.07
N ALA A 263 -6.17 -1.18 -0.11
CA ALA A 263 -6.36 0.27 -0.26
C ALA A 263 -7.24 0.59 -1.50
N ASP A 264 -6.68 1.31 -2.47
CA ASP A 264 -7.32 1.69 -3.73
C ASP A 264 -7.28 0.61 -4.82
N ASP A 265 -6.42 -0.40 -4.69
CA ASP A 265 -6.40 -1.55 -5.60
C ASP A 265 -7.58 -2.49 -5.33
N SER A 266 -8.49 -2.58 -6.28
CA SER A 266 -9.69 -3.44 -6.22
C SER A 266 -9.63 -4.51 -7.30
N TYR A 267 -9.80 -5.78 -6.90
CA TYR A 267 -9.80 -6.93 -7.80
C TYR A 267 -11.05 -7.77 -7.59
N LEU A 268 -11.92 -7.85 -8.59
CA LEU A 268 -13.19 -8.56 -8.53
C LEU A 268 -13.09 -9.88 -9.30
N PHE A 269 -13.58 -10.96 -8.71
CA PHE A 269 -13.59 -12.30 -9.28
C PHE A 269 -15.02 -12.81 -9.32
N LEU A 270 -15.63 -12.80 -10.50
CA LEU A 270 -17.06 -13.05 -10.68
C LEU A 270 -17.30 -14.02 -11.84
N ARG A 271 -18.54 -14.47 -12.01
CA ARG A 271 -18.93 -15.22 -13.18
C ARG A 271 -19.02 -14.28 -14.39
N GLY A 272 -18.48 -14.71 -15.55
CA GLY A 272 -18.53 -13.97 -16.81
C GLY A 272 -19.83 -14.28 -17.58
N SER A 273 -20.92 -13.62 -17.24
CA SER A 273 -22.19 -13.67 -17.98
C SER A 273 -22.75 -12.28 -18.18
N LEU A 274 -23.57 -12.08 -19.20
CA LEU A 274 -24.21 -10.79 -19.51
C LEU A 274 -24.91 -10.23 -18.26
N GLN A 275 -25.78 -11.01 -17.64
CA GLN A 275 -26.55 -10.59 -16.45
C GLN A 275 -25.65 -10.15 -15.30
N GLU A 276 -24.56 -10.89 -15.03
CA GLU A 276 -23.66 -10.51 -13.93
C GLU A 276 -22.81 -9.27 -14.28
N CYS A 277 -22.49 -9.03 -15.54
CA CYS A 277 -21.86 -7.78 -15.96
C CYS A 277 -22.80 -6.57 -15.75
N GLU A 278 -24.07 -6.69 -16.12
CA GLU A 278 -25.09 -5.66 -15.91
C GLU A 278 -25.30 -5.40 -14.41
N ASN A 279 -25.49 -6.45 -13.60
CA ASN A 279 -25.65 -6.33 -12.15
C ASN A 279 -24.41 -5.69 -11.48
N LEU A 280 -23.20 -6.02 -11.97
CA LEU A 280 -21.98 -5.40 -11.47
C LEU A 280 -21.91 -3.92 -11.76
N ILE A 281 -22.34 -3.49 -12.97
CA ILE A 281 -22.42 -2.07 -13.33
C ILE A 281 -23.38 -1.33 -12.42
N GLU A 282 -24.52 -1.92 -12.08
CA GLU A 282 -25.47 -1.34 -11.12
C GLU A 282 -24.82 -1.14 -9.76
N VAL A 283 -24.12 -2.16 -9.23
CA VAL A 283 -23.40 -2.07 -7.95
C VAL A 283 -22.29 -1.01 -7.99
N LEU A 284 -21.55 -0.91 -9.10
CA LEU A 284 -20.51 0.11 -9.27
C LEU A 284 -21.11 1.51 -9.33
N ASN A 285 -22.21 1.72 -10.09
CA ASN A 285 -22.89 3.00 -10.19
C ASN A 285 -23.45 3.44 -8.82
N GLU A 286 -24.10 2.53 -8.10
CA GLU A 286 -24.60 2.80 -6.74
C GLU A 286 -23.46 3.21 -5.80
N TYR A 287 -22.32 2.51 -5.85
CA TYR A 287 -21.16 2.88 -5.05
C TYR A 287 -20.59 4.25 -5.47
N GLU A 288 -20.51 4.55 -6.77
CA GLU A 288 -20.06 5.85 -7.27
C GLU A 288 -20.96 7.01 -6.79
N GLU A 289 -22.28 6.85 -6.86
CA GLU A 289 -23.25 7.85 -6.42
C GLU A 289 -23.17 8.12 -4.92
N LEU A 290 -23.09 7.07 -4.12
CA LEU A 290 -23.04 7.19 -2.67
C LEU A 290 -21.70 7.74 -2.17
N SER A 291 -20.60 7.20 -2.67
CA SER A 291 -19.25 7.45 -2.13
C SER A 291 -18.53 8.63 -2.76
N GLY A 292 -18.98 9.11 -3.94
CA GLY A 292 -18.28 10.06 -4.78
C GLY A 292 -17.06 9.46 -5.51
N GLN A 293 -16.76 8.17 -5.29
CA GLN A 293 -15.71 7.47 -6.02
C GLN A 293 -16.06 7.41 -7.51
N ARG A 294 -15.09 7.11 -8.35
CA ARG A 294 -15.31 6.92 -9.78
C ARG A 294 -14.36 5.88 -10.33
N VAL A 295 -14.92 4.93 -11.06
CA VAL A 295 -14.11 3.92 -11.77
C VAL A 295 -13.39 4.58 -12.95
N ASN A 296 -12.10 4.34 -13.06
CA ASN A 296 -11.30 4.72 -14.22
C ASN A 296 -11.35 3.59 -15.25
N LEU A 297 -12.28 3.66 -16.18
CA LEU A 297 -12.50 2.64 -17.19
C LEU A 297 -11.27 2.42 -18.10
N GLU A 298 -10.51 3.49 -18.39
CA GLU A 298 -9.30 3.40 -19.23
C GLU A 298 -8.18 2.58 -18.59
N LYS A 299 -8.10 2.62 -17.26
CA LYS A 299 -7.07 1.86 -16.50
C LYS A 299 -7.59 0.56 -15.94
N SER A 300 -8.91 0.37 -15.92
CA SER A 300 -9.54 -0.86 -15.53
C SER A 300 -9.47 -1.87 -16.68
N ALA A 301 -9.34 -3.15 -16.37
CA ALA A 301 -9.26 -4.18 -17.38
C ALA A 301 -9.85 -5.50 -16.88
N VAL A 302 -10.37 -6.29 -17.79
CA VAL A 302 -10.96 -7.60 -17.49
C VAL A 302 -10.20 -8.72 -18.21
N CYS A 303 -10.02 -9.85 -17.53
CA CYS A 303 -9.60 -11.10 -18.14
C CYS A 303 -10.60 -12.21 -17.82
N PHE A 304 -10.69 -13.19 -18.72
CA PHE A 304 -11.66 -14.27 -18.64
C PHE A 304 -10.98 -15.64 -18.54
N SER A 305 -11.73 -16.63 -18.04
CA SER A 305 -11.32 -18.03 -18.11
C SER A 305 -11.28 -18.50 -19.57
N LYS A 306 -10.44 -19.49 -19.88
CA LYS A 306 -10.18 -19.92 -21.28
C LYS A 306 -11.33 -20.65 -21.97
N ASN A 307 -12.40 -20.96 -21.29
CA ASN A 307 -13.58 -21.63 -21.83
C ASN A 307 -14.64 -20.70 -22.42
N ILE A 308 -14.24 -19.50 -22.85
CA ILE A 308 -15.09 -18.53 -23.54
C ILE A 308 -14.45 -18.14 -24.88
N SER A 309 -15.26 -17.86 -25.89
CA SER A 309 -14.79 -17.39 -27.19
C SER A 309 -14.28 -15.95 -27.15
N THR A 310 -13.37 -15.58 -28.06
CA THR A 310 -12.87 -14.21 -28.14
C THR A 310 -13.98 -13.18 -28.40
N PRO A 311 -14.95 -13.42 -29.33
CA PRO A 311 -16.07 -12.51 -29.56
C PRO A 311 -16.92 -12.28 -28.28
N ASP A 312 -17.18 -13.34 -27.51
CA ASP A 312 -17.95 -13.21 -26.27
C ASP A 312 -17.17 -12.43 -25.18
N GLN A 313 -15.83 -12.58 -25.13
CA GLN A 313 -14.98 -11.78 -24.24
C GLN A 313 -15.08 -10.29 -24.57
N GLU A 314 -14.95 -9.94 -25.85
CA GLU A 314 -15.04 -8.56 -26.34
C GLU A 314 -16.44 -7.97 -26.10
N PHE A 315 -17.48 -8.76 -26.30
CA PHE A 315 -18.85 -8.36 -26.02
C PHE A 315 -19.07 -8.02 -24.54
N LEU A 316 -18.70 -8.92 -23.63
CA LEU A 316 -18.83 -8.69 -22.18
C LEU A 316 -17.97 -7.50 -21.70
N ALA A 317 -16.77 -7.37 -22.21
CA ALA A 317 -15.88 -6.24 -21.90
C ALA A 317 -16.45 -4.90 -22.40
N THR A 318 -17.09 -4.88 -23.56
CA THR A 318 -17.76 -3.69 -24.09
C THR A 318 -18.91 -3.24 -23.17
N ILE A 319 -19.67 -4.20 -22.64
CA ILE A 319 -20.72 -3.90 -21.65
C ILE A 319 -20.12 -3.30 -20.38
N LEU A 320 -19.03 -3.88 -19.87
CA LEU A 320 -18.31 -3.33 -18.70
C LEU A 320 -17.60 -2.01 -18.99
N GLY A 321 -17.45 -1.61 -20.24
CA GLY A 321 -16.75 -0.40 -20.66
C GLY A 321 -15.23 -0.46 -20.44
N VAL A 322 -14.61 -1.66 -20.38
CA VAL A 322 -13.20 -1.85 -20.06
C VAL A 322 -12.48 -2.67 -21.14
N GLY A 323 -11.15 -2.58 -21.18
CA GLY A 323 -10.35 -3.36 -22.10
C GLY A 323 -10.20 -4.85 -21.68
N VAL A 324 -10.17 -5.74 -22.69
CA VAL A 324 -9.82 -7.16 -22.46
C VAL A 324 -8.31 -7.31 -22.40
N VAL A 325 -7.83 -8.03 -21.40
CA VAL A 325 -6.43 -8.43 -21.29
C VAL A 325 -6.35 -9.96 -21.19
N GLY A 326 -5.36 -10.55 -21.83
CA GLY A 326 -5.17 -12.01 -21.75
C GLY A 326 -4.84 -12.48 -20.33
N VAL A 327 -4.09 -11.67 -19.61
CA VAL A 327 -3.74 -11.80 -18.19
C VAL A 327 -3.36 -10.41 -17.69
N HIS A 328 -3.77 -10.03 -16.49
CA HIS A 328 -3.26 -8.80 -15.88
C HIS A 328 -1.77 -8.96 -15.59
N ASP A 329 -0.95 -7.99 -16.03
CA ASP A 329 0.50 -8.08 -15.91
C ASP A 329 0.95 -8.12 -14.44
N LYS A 330 0.38 -7.25 -13.61
CA LYS A 330 0.77 -7.10 -12.20
C LYS A 330 -0.43 -6.89 -11.28
N TYR A 331 -0.33 -7.49 -10.11
CA TYR A 331 -1.19 -7.20 -8.96
C TYR A 331 -0.31 -6.89 -7.74
N LEU A 332 -0.57 -5.76 -7.09
CA LEU A 332 0.21 -5.26 -5.95
C LEU A 332 1.73 -5.27 -6.21
N GLY A 333 2.12 -4.87 -7.43
CA GLY A 333 3.52 -4.78 -7.84
C GLY A 333 4.19 -6.08 -8.28
N LEU A 334 3.49 -7.24 -8.16
CA LEU A 334 4.00 -8.56 -8.55
C LEU A 334 3.27 -9.12 -9.77
N PRO A 335 3.94 -9.98 -10.58
CA PRO A 335 3.29 -10.67 -11.70
C PRO A 335 2.09 -11.50 -11.21
N THR A 336 0.94 -11.37 -11.87
CA THR A 336 -0.26 -12.15 -11.56
C THR A 336 -0.13 -13.61 -11.90
N LEU A 337 0.74 -13.95 -12.85
CA LEU A 337 1.07 -15.32 -13.23
C LEU A 337 2.58 -15.50 -13.36
N VAL A 338 3.07 -16.63 -12.86
CA VAL A 338 4.45 -17.05 -13.08
C VAL A 338 4.48 -17.99 -14.27
N ALA A 339 5.22 -17.60 -15.32
CA ALA A 339 5.41 -18.43 -16.52
C ALA A 339 6.25 -19.68 -16.20
N ARG A 340 6.28 -20.65 -17.14
CA ARG A 340 7.11 -21.86 -17.03
C ARG A 340 8.58 -21.51 -16.80
N SER A 341 9.09 -20.47 -17.45
CA SER A 341 10.41 -19.90 -17.19
C SER A 341 10.33 -18.84 -16.09
N LYS A 342 10.58 -19.23 -14.84
CA LYS A 342 10.65 -18.30 -13.71
C LYS A 342 11.71 -17.22 -13.90
N THR A 343 12.85 -17.56 -14.54
CA THR A 343 13.90 -16.59 -14.82
C THR A 343 13.41 -15.49 -15.75
N ALA A 344 12.67 -15.82 -16.80
CA ALA A 344 12.09 -14.83 -17.70
C ALA A 344 11.05 -13.94 -16.97
N THR A 345 10.19 -14.54 -16.14
CA THR A 345 9.17 -13.80 -15.38
C THR A 345 9.78 -12.75 -14.45
N PHE A 346 10.90 -13.06 -13.81
CA PHE A 346 11.52 -12.17 -12.80
C PHE A 346 12.72 -11.38 -13.30
N ARG A 347 13.01 -11.42 -14.62
CA ARG A 347 14.16 -10.71 -15.22
C ARG A 347 14.09 -9.19 -15.01
N TYR A 348 12.91 -8.62 -14.93
CA TYR A 348 12.70 -7.20 -14.66
C TYR A 348 13.35 -6.72 -13.34
N LEU A 349 13.65 -7.64 -12.39
CA LEU A 349 14.39 -7.32 -11.16
C LEU A 349 15.85 -6.96 -11.48
N GLU A 350 16.46 -7.69 -12.41
CA GLU A 350 17.81 -7.38 -12.89
C GLU A 350 17.83 -6.00 -13.58
N GLU A 351 16.87 -5.75 -14.47
CA GLU A 351 16.75 -4.48 -15.19
C GLU A 351 16.60 -3.29 -14.23
N LYS A 352 15.70 -3.38 -13.27
CA LYS A 352 15.52 -2.36 -12.22
C LYS A 352 16.77 -2.16 -11.35
N LEU A 353 17.45 -3.25 -10.99
CA LEU A 353 18.67 -3.17 -10.22
C LEU A 353 19.76 -2.45 -11.00
N LEU A 354 19.96 -2.81 -12.28
CA LEU A 354 20.96 -2.17 -13.15
C LEU A 354 20.68 -0.69 -13.37
N GLU A 355 19.43 -0.30 -13.60
CA GLU A 355 19.00 1.09 -13.72
C GLU A 355 19.41 1.90 -12.47
N ARG A 356 19.11 1.38 -11.27
CA ARG A 356 19.50 2.02 -10.01
C ARG A 356 21.03 2.12 -9.85
N LEU A 357 21.72 1.01 -10.11
CA LEU A 357 23.19 0.97 -9.99
C LEU A 357 23.88 1.91 -10.98
N GLN A 358 23.38 2.05 -12.23
CA GLN A 358 23.91 2.98 -13.23
C GLN A 358 23.76 4.44 -12.78
N GLY A 359 22.59 4.84 -12.29
CA GLY A 359 22.35 6.18 -11.74
C GLY A 359 23.29 6.53 -10.58
N TRP A 360 23.74 5.55 -9.79
CA TRP A 360 24.68 5.77 -8.69
C TRP A 360 26.15 5.74 -9.13
N LYS A 361 26.51 5.01 -10.19
CA LYS A 361 27.88 4.98 -10.75
C LYS A 361 28.35 6.34 -11.26
N GLN A 362 27.43 7.19 -11.69
CA GLN A 362 27.70 8.55 -12.13
C GLN A 362 28.10 9.50 -10.98
N ARG A 363 27.97 9.05 -9.73
CA ARG A 363 28.30 9.84 -8.54
C ARG A 363 29.57 9.34 -7.89
N THR A 364 30.41 10.25 -7.42
CA THR A 364 31.59 9.93 -6.59
C THR A 364 31.11 9.51 -5.20
N LEU A 365 30.97 8.21 -4.96
CA LEU A 365 30.46 7.66 -3.70
C LEU A 365 31.60 7.08 -2.88
N SER A 366 31.63 7.43 -1.58
CA SER A 366 32.48 6.78 -0.60
C SER A 366 32.05 5.31 -0.38
N TRP A 367 32.93 4.49 0.18
CA TRP A 367 32.62 3.11 0.54
C TRP A 367 31.41 2.99 1.46
N ALA A 368 31.32 3.84 2.49
CA ALA A 368 30.19 3.88 3.40
C ALA A 368 28.87 4.24 2.70
N ALA A 369 28.91 5.18 1.73
CA ALA A 369 27.74 5.52 0.93
C ALA A 369 27.29 4.34 0.05
N LYS A 370 28.23 3.62 -0.58
CA LYS A 370 27.94 2.41 -1.35
C LYS A 370 27.32 1.31 -0.47
N GLU A 371 27.89 1.06 0.72
CA GLU A 371 27.34 0.10 1.70
C GLU A 371 25.89 0.44 2.05
N THR A 372 25.62 1.72 2.36
CA THR A 372 24.28 2.19 2.71
C THR A 372 23.29 1.98 1.56
N LEU A 373 23.64 2.35 0.32
CA LEU A 373 22.79 2.17 -0.86
C LEU A 373 22.54 0.68 -1.17
N ILE A 374 23.54 -0.16 -1.05
CA ILE A 374 23.40 -1.60 -1.24
C ILE A 374 22.40 -2.15 -0.22
N LYS A 375 22.59 -1.88 1.07
CA LYS A 375 21.72 -2.41 2.14
C LYS A 375 20.29 -1.89 2.06
N SER A 376 20.13 -0.58 1.84
CA SER A 376 18.81 0.06 1.90
C SER A 376 17.98 -0.09 0.63
N ILE A 377 18.62 -0.26 -0.54
CA ILE A 377 17.92 -0.26 -1.82
C ILE A 377 18.19 -1.52 -2.63
N ALA A 378 19.48 -1.82 -2.93
CA ALA A 378 19.80 -2.90 -3.86
C ALA A 378 19.35 -4.28 -3.32
N LEU A 379 19.60 -4.58 -2.06
CA LEU A 379 19.19 -5.82 -1.41
C LEU A 379 17.71 -5.84 -1.03
N ALA A 380 17.09 -4.67 -0.83
CA ALA A 380 15.67 -4.57 -0.53
C ALA A 380 14.79 -4.79 -1.78
N LEU A 381 15.27 -4.46 -2.97
CA LEU A 381 14.52 -4.52 -4.22
C LEU A 381 13.89 -5.90 -4.52
N PRO A 382 14.57 -7.05 -4.38
CA PRO A 382 13.98 -8.35 -4.61
C PRO A 382 13.12 -8.88 -3.44
N LEU A 383 13.17 -8.28 -2.25
CA LEU A 383 12.51 -8.82 -1.04
C LEU A 383 11.01 -8.97 -1.20
N HIS A 384 10.33 -7.99 -1.84
CA HIS A 384 8.89 -8.07 -2.08
C HIS A 384 8.51 -9.27 -2.97
N VAL A 385 9.30 -9.58 -3.99
CA VAL A 385 9.08 -10.78 -4.83
C VAL A 385 9.39 -12.05 -4.03
N MET A 386 10.48 -12.03 -3.28
CA MET A 386 10.92 -13.17 -2.46
C MET A 386 9.92 -13.52 -1.36
N SER A 387 9.12 -12.56 -0.90
CA SER A 387 8.07 -12.81 0.09
C SER A 387 6.95 -13.71 -0.43
N CYS A 388 6.71 -13.71 -1.74
CA CYS A 388 5.65 -14.51 -2.38
C CYS A 388 6.21 -15.66 -3.24
N PHE A 389 7.36 -15.47 -3.86
CA PHE A 389 7.89 -16.41 -4.85
C PHE A 389 9.35 -16.78 -4.57
N ARG A 390 9.64 -18.08 -4.73
CA ARG A 390 11.02 -18.55 -4.71
C ARG A 390 11.71 -18.19 -6.03
N LEU A 391 12.69 -17.28 -5.98
CA LEU A 391 13.49 -16.90 -7.15
C LEU A 391 14.43 -18.03 -7.58
N PRO A 392 14.70 -18.16 -8.90
CA PRO A 392 15.73 -19.06 -9.40
C PRO A 392 17.11 -18.71 -8.89
N LEU A 393 17.90 -19.70 -8.47
CA LEU A 393 19.27 -19.51 -7.96
C LEU A 393 20.18 -18.78 -8.95
N ALA A 394 19.99 -19.03 -10.26
CA ALA A 394 20.74 -18.35 -11.31
C ALA A 394 20.51 -16.83 -11.27
N LEU A 395 19.24 -16.41 -11.11
CA LEU A 395 18.90 -14.99 -11.00
C LEU A 395 19.48 -14.37 -9.71
N CYS A 396 19.40 -15.07 -8.59
CA CYS A 396 19.99 -14.59 -7.33
C CYS A 396 21.49 -14.35 -7.45
N ARG A 397 22.21 -15.31 -8.04
CA ARG A 397 23.66 -15.18 -8.30
C ARG A 397 23.98 -14.00 -9.23
N LEU A 398 23.10 -13.74 -10.20
CA LEU A 398 23.24 -12.63 -11.13
C LEU A 398 23.05 -11.29 -10.42
N LEU A 399 22.02 -11.15 -9.58
CA LEU A 399 21.79 -9.97 -8.76
C LEU A 399 22.97 -9.72 -7.82
N ASP A 400 23.44 -10.74 -7.11
CA ASP A 400 24.62 -10.66 -6.22
C ASP A 400 25.89 -10.23 -6.99
N LYS A 401 26.06 -10.73 -8.22
CA LYS A 401 27.17 -10.32 -9.10
C LYS A 401 27.14 -8.84 -9.45
N HIS A 402 25.98 -8.30 -9.79
CA HIS A 402 25.81 -6.87 -10.13
C HIS A 402 26.07 -5.97 -8.91
N VAL A 403 25.57 -6.37 -7.72
CA VAL A 403 25.82 -5.64 -6.48
C VAL A 403 27.32 -5.65 -6.11
N ALA A 404 27.97 -6.80 -6.20
CA ALA A 404 29.40 -6.92 -5.97
C ALA A 404 30.22 -6.07 -6.96
N HIS A 405 29.83 -6.04 -8.24
CA HIS A 405 30.47 -5.20 -9.25
C HIS A 405 30.33 -3.70 -8.95
N PHE A 406 29.15 -3.27 -8.49
CA PHE A 406 28.96 -1.87 -8.07
C PHE A 406 29.83 -1.50 -6.86
N LEU A 407 29.95 -2.37 -5.88
CA LEU A 407 30.74 -2.13 -4.68
C LEU A 407 32.21 -1.92 -5.01
N TRP A 408 32.82 -2.87 -5.74
CA TRP A 408 34.25 -2.84 -6.08
C TRP A 408 34.58 -1.81 -7.17
N GLY A 409 33.63 -1.49 -8.04
CA GLY A 409 33.80 -0.57 -9.15
C GLY A 409 34.38 -1.22 -10.40
N ALA A 410 34.53 -0.41 -11.43
CA ALA A 410 35.23 -0.72 -12.68
C ALA A 410 36.12 0.47 -13.05
N GLU A 411 37.22 0.18 -13.70
CA GLU A 411 38.14 1.18 -14.27
C GLU A 411 38.21 0.87 -15.76
N ASP A 412 37.95 1.86 -16.61
CA ASP A 412 37.89 1.71 -18.07
C ASP A 412 37.09 0.52 -18.60
N GLY A 413 35.95 0.26 -17.94
CA GLY A 413 35.08 -0.87 -18.30
C GLY A 413 35.47 -2.24 -17.73
N ASN A 414 36.68 -2.37 -17.19
CA ASN A 414 37.18 -3.59 -16.55
C ASN A 414 36.89 -3.61 -15.06
N PRO A 415 36.44 -4.78 -14.51
CA PRO A 415 36.17 -4.91 -13.08
C PRO A 415 37.48 -4.75 -12.28
N LYS A 416 37.47 -3.89 -11.26
CA LYS A 416 38.58 -3.79 -10.30
C LYS A 416 38.78 -5.11 -9.53
N ILE A 417 40.01 -5.29 -9.01
CA ILE A 417 40.37 -6.45 -8.20
C ILE A 417 39.40 -6.57 -7.00
N ARG A 418 38.82 -7.74 -6.82
CA ARG A 418 37.96 -8.06 -5.68
C ARG A 418 38.81 -8.67 -4.56
N TRP A 419 39.16 -7.88 -3.57
CA TRP A 419 40.01 -8.30 -2.44
C TRP A 419 39.34 -9.36 -1.55
N VAL A 420 37.99 -9.32 -1.46
CA VAL A 420 37.20 -10.22 -0.62
C VAL A 420 36.06 -10.81 -1.46
N SER A 421 35.79 -12.09 -1.30
CA SER A 421 34.67 -12.75 -1.99
C SER A 421 33.34 -12.21 -1.49
N TRP A 422 32.32 -12.16 -2.38
CA TRP A 422 30.98 -11.72 -2.00
C TRP A 422 30.40 -12.53 -0.82
N ARG A 423 30.68 -13.85 -0.78
CA ARG A 423 30.26 -14.74 0.29
C ARG A 423 30.83 -14.30 1.66
N ASN A 424 32.10 -13.94 1.72
CA ASN A 424 32.74 -13.47 2.95
C ASN A 424 32.20 -12.09 3.36
N MET A 425 31.87 -11.23 2.40
CA MET A 425 31.25 -9.93 2.68
C MET A 425 29.82 -10.07 3.24
N CYS A 426 29.14 -11.16 2.93
CA CYS A 426 27.82 -11.49 3.50
C CYS A 426 27.90 -12.09 4.90
N SER A 427 29.09 -12.37 5.44
CA SER A 427 29.25 -12.79 6.84
C SER A 427 28.98 -11.63 7.80
N SER A 428 28.76 -11.97 9.09
CA SER A 428 28.52 -10.95 10.10
C SER A 428 29.74 -10.04 10.28
N LYS A 429 29.53 -8.82 10.77
CA LYS A 429 30.64 -7.90 11.11
C LYS A 429 31.55 -8.48 12.18
N HIS A 430 31.03 -9.31 13.07
CA HIS A 430 31.80 -10.03 14.08
C HIS A 430 32.79 -11.02 13.46
N ASP A 431 32.41 -11.61 12.31
CA ASP A 431 33.23 -12.58 11.58
C ASP A 431 34.06 -11.92 10.46
N GLY A 432 34.24 -10.60 10.52
CA GLY A 432 34.99 -9.83 9.52
C GLY A 432 34.25 -9.55 8.22
N GLY A 433 32.94 -9.82 8.17
CA GLY A 433 32.07 -9.48 7.04
C GLY A 433 31.50 -8.07 7.13
N TRP A 434 30.55 -7.76 6.25
CA TRP A 434 29.86 -6.46 6.16
C TRP A 434 28.35 -6.57 6.41
N ASP A 435 27.84 -7.71 6.84
CA ASP A 435 26.41 -7.99 7.01
C ASP A 435 25.60 -7.77 5.73
N PHE A 436 26.16 -8.03 4.57
CA PHE A 436 25.37 -8.04 3.34
C PHE A 436 24.49 -9.30 3.29
N ALA A 437 23.24 -9.15 2.96
CA ALA A 437 22.37 -10.28 2.72
C ALA A 437 22.56 -10.81 1.30
N SER A 438 23.12 -12.02 1.13
CA SER A 438 23.07 -12.69 -0.18
C SER A 438 21.60 -12.98 -0.54
N SER A 439 21.22 -12.71 -1.79
CA SER A 439 19.88 -12.99 -2.28
C SER A 439 19.47 -14.46 -2.08
N ASN A 440 20.40 -15.39 -2.17
CA ASN A 440 20.15 -16.82 -1.92
C ASN A 440 19.88 -17.12 -0.44
N ILE A 441 20.63 -16.51 0.48
CA ILE A 441 20.46 -16.69 1.93
C ILE A 441 19.15 -16.05 2.38
N SER A 442 18.83 -14.85 1.88
CA SER A 442 17.60 -14.15 2.19
C SER A 442 16.35 -14.97 1.83
N ILE A 443 16.35 -15.65 0.68
CA ILE A 443 15.28 -16.59 0.29
C ILE A 443 15.15 -17.73 1.31
N LYS A 444 16.24 -18.38 1.67
CA LYS A 444 16.21 -19.52 2.62
C LYS A 444 15.68 -19.09 3.98
N LEU A 445 16.16 -17.98 4.52
CA LEU A 445 15.74 -17.44 5.81
C LEU A 445 14.27 -17.03 5.82
N PHE A 446 13.79 -16.41 4.73
CA PHE A 446 12.40 -16.01 4.61
C PHE A 446 11.45 -17.22 4.61
N TRP A 447 11.76 -18.26 3.81
CA TRP A 447 10.94 -19.48 3.76
C TRP A 447 11.01 -20.30 5.05
N LEU A 448 12.12 -20.30 5.77
CA LEU A 448 12.22 -20.89 7.09
C LEU A 448 11.32 -20.18 8.13
N ARG A 449 11.25 -18.85 8.07
CA ARG A 449 10.31 -18.07 8.92
C ARG A 449 8.85 -18.40 8.61
N LEU A 450 8.47 -18.47 7.33
CA LEU A 450 7.11 -18.86 6.92
C LEU A 450 6.75 -20.28 7.37
N ALA A 451 7.71 -21.19 7.38
CA ALA A 451 7.53 -22.57 7.86
C ALA A 451 7.47 -22.70 9.40
N GLY A 452 7.47 -21.58 10.14
CA GLY A 452 7.43 -21.59 11.62
C GLY A 452 8.70 -22.05 12.30
N VAL A 453 9.82 -22.19 11.56
CA VAL A 453 11.12 -22.55 12.14
C VAL A 453 11.69 -21.34 12.88
N SER A 454 11.69 -21.40 14.20
CA SER A 454 12.27 -20.36 15.04
C SER A 454 13.77 -20.24 14.81
N LEU A 455 14.24 -19.06 14.40
CA LEU A 455 15.65 -18.78 14.10
C LEU A 455 16.46 -18.50 15.38
N MET A 456 16.31 -19.29 16.43
CA MET A 456 17.11 -19.10 17.65
C MET A 456 18.59 -19.48 17.52
N ASN A 457 19.04 -20.02 16.38
CA ASN A 457 20.45 -20.38 16.15
C ASN A 457 21.02 -19.77 14.88
N HIS A 458 21.20 -18.44 14.88
CA HIS A 458 21.84 -17.72 13.76
C HIS A 458 23.34 -18.02 13.58
N HIS A 459 24.01 -18.62 14.58
CA HIS A 459 25.45 -18.87 14.53
C HIS A 459 25.87 -20.22 13.91
N SER A 460 24.99 -21.22 13.79
CA SER A 460 25.36 -22.54 13.27
C SER A 460 25.07 -22.80 11.81
N TYR A 461 24.35 -21.91 11.10
CA TYR A 461 23.99 -22.12 9.68
C TYR A 461 24.98 -21.51 8.67
N CYS A 462 25.91 -20.66 9.11
CA CYS A 462 26.95 -20.11 8.24
C CYS A 462 28.21 -21.00 8.13
N SER A 463 28.35 -22.02 8.99
CA SER A 463 29.55 -22.87 9.03
C SER A 463 29.42 -24.27 8.43
N GLY A 464 28.25 -24.58 7.85
CA GLY A 464 28.04 -25.92 7.27
C GLY A 464 27.11 -25.91 6.07
N VAL A 465 27.59 -25.51 4.91
CA VAL A 465 27.33 -26.07 3.55
C VAL A 465 28.27 -25.40 2.55
#